data_2e44e9dd0ed5ec325fe646c4d8ec2ae6
#
_entry.id   2e44e9dd0ed5ec325fe646c4d8ec2ae6
#
_cell.length_a   1.000
_cell.length_b   1.000
_cell.length_c   1.000
_cell.angle_alpha   90.00
_cell.angle_beta   90.00
_cell.angle_gamma   90.00
#
_symmetry.space_group_name_H-M   'P 1'
#
loop_
_entity.id
_entity.type
_entity.pdbx_description
1 polymer ?
#
loop_
_entity_poly.entity_id
_entity_poly.type
_entity_poly.pdbx_seq_one_letter_code
_entity_poly.pdbx_strand_id
1 'polypeptide(L)'
;MIQSTTNKWLYFIRKIIQGKYNLTAIVLTTAIILFSKSFAIASTPTTETSNNNQQTQIDTNLPSDSLMPKLDQAIKDFQKYLGIKAEELVRVVLRIGERRVYVYEGEKEVASYPVAVGKPGWETPKGNFKVIQMVENPKWQNPWTGEVMSAGPNTALGLRWIGFWTDGKDSIGFHGTPTVGSIGSAASHGCVRMYNEDVIKLFQKVQVGTEVVVEP
;
A
#
# COMPACT_ATOMS: atom_id res chain seq x y z
N MET A 1 10.02 -18.92 -37.54
CA MET A 1 10.66 -18.04 -36.53
C MET A 1 9.62 -17.59 -35.47
N ILE A 2 8.87 -18.53 -34.84
CA ILE A 2 7.74 -18.26 -33.89
C ILE A 2 7.97 -18.93 -32.51
N GLN A 3 9.09 -19.63 -32.26
CA GLN A 3 9.29 -20.37 -31.00
C GLN A 3 10.01 -19.61 -29.88
N SER A 4 10.44 -18.35 -30.09
CA SER A 4 11.21 -17.60 -29.08
C SER A 4 10.36 -16.81 -28.07
N THR A 5 9.11 -16.53 -28.37
CA THR A 5 8.24 -15.70 -27.53
C THR A 5 7.52 -16.46 -26.41
N THR A 6 7.20 -17.73 -26.64
CA THR A 6 6.45 -18.59 -25.70
C THR A 6 7.28 -18.93 -24.46
N ASN A 7 8.58 -19.12 -24.59
CA ASN A 7 9.45 -19.47 -23.46
C ASN A 7 9.70 -18.30 -22.49
N LYS A 8 9.69 -17.07 -22.99
CA LYS A 8 9.81 -15.87 -22.13
C LYS A 8 8.55 -15.66 -21.29
N TRP A 9 7.38 -15.96 -21.83
CA TRP A 9 6.10 -15.85 -21.13
C TRP A 9 5.96 -16.89 -20.01
N LEU A 10 6.34 -18.13 -20.26
CA LEU A 10 6.34 -19.20 -19.25
C LEU A 10 7.34 -18.92 -18.11
N TYR A 11 8.49 -18.33 -18.41
CA TYR A 11 9.45 -17.90 -17.40
C TYR A 11 8.90 -16.75 -16.54
N PHE A 12 8.19 -15.80 -17.16
CA PHE A 12 7.57 -14.66 -16.45
C PHE A 12 6.44 -15.13 -15.53
N ILE A 13 5.58 -16.03 -16.00
CA ILE A 13 4.49 -16.63 -15.20
C ILE A 13 5.07 -17.45 -14.03
N ARG A 14 6.13 -18.21 -14.23
CA ARG A 14 6.80 -18.95 -13.14
C ARG A 14 7.37 -18.02 -12.06
N LYS A 15 7.92 -16.87 -12.42
CA LYS A 15 8.42 -15.87 -11.46
C LYS A 15 7.29 -15.18 -10.68
N ILE A 16 6.14 -14.99 -11.29
CA ILE A 16 4.93 -14.43 -10.66
C ILE A 16 4.39 -15.41 -9.60
N ILE A 17 4.30 -16.69 -9.93
CA ILE A 17 3.83 -17.76 -9.03
C ILE A 17 4.78 -17.94 -7.83
N GLN A 18 6.06 -17.55 -7.95
CA GLN A 18 7.05 -17.61 -6.86
C GLN A 18 7.04 -16.38 -5.93
N GLY A 19 6.01 -15.52 -5.97
CA GLY A 19 5.81 -14.43 -5.01
C GLY A 19 6.82 -13.27 -5.10
N LYS A 20 7.55 -13.12 -6.21
CA LYS A 20 8.58 -12.07 -6.38
C LYS A 20 8.09 -10.76 -7.00
N TYR A 21 6.81 -10.66 -7.37
CA TYR A 21 6.22 -9.42 -7.93
C TYR A 21 4.89 -9.08 -7.26
N ASN A 22 4.71 -7.80 -6.97
CA ASN A 22 3.51 -7.26 -6.35
C ASN A 22 2.29 -7.42 -7.28
N LEU A 23 1.19 -7.98 -6.78
CA LEU A 23 -0.06 -8.22 -7.52
C LEU A 23 -0.61 -6.95 -8.21
N THR A 24 -0.41 -5.79 -7.60
CA THR A 24 -0.81 -4.48 -8.15
C THR A 24 -0.13 -4.13 -9.48
N ALA A 25 1.13 -4.56 -9.68
CA ALA A 25 1.84 -4.33 -10.94
C ALA A 25 1.27 -5.20 -12.09
N ILE A 26 0.71 -6.36 -11.77
CA ILE A 26 0.13 -7.29 -12.76
C ILE A 26 -1.22 -6.78 -13.24
N VAL A 27 -2.07 -6.24 -12.35
CA VAL A 27 -3.38 -5.68 -12.71
C VAL A 27 -3.21 -4.45 -13.61
N LEU A 28 -2.23 -3.58 -13.36
CA LEU A 28 -1.96 -2.43 -14.21
C LEU A 28 -1.47 -2.82 -15.61
N THR A 29 -0.60 -3.84 -15.72
CA THR A 29 -0.06 -4.26 -17.03
C THR A 29 -1.09 -4.98 -17.89
N THR A 30 -2.00 -5.78 -17.30
CA THR A 30 -3.06 -6.45 -18.06
C THR A 30 -4.16 -5.48 -18.51
N ALA A 31 -4.50 -4.47 -17.70
CA ALA A 31 -5.44 -3.42 -18.08
C ALA A 31 -4.90 -2.58 -19.27
N ILE A 32 -3.61 -2.27 -19.28
CA ILE A 32 -2.97 -1.54 -20.39
C ILE A 32 -2.95 -2.37 -21.68
N ILE A 33 -2.72 -3.69 -21.60
CA ILE A 33 -2.69 -4.57 -22.77
C ILE A 33 -4.09 -4.78 -23.37
N LEU A 34 -5.14 -4.83 -22.54
CA LEU A 34 -6.53 -4.94 -23.02
C LEU A 34 -6.99 -3.61 -23.65
N PHE A 35 -6.54 -2.46 -23.13
CA PHE A 35 -6.86 -1.14 -23.69
C PHE A 35 -6.15 -0.90 -25.03
N SER A 36 -4.91 -1.37 -25.20
CA SER A 36 -4.14 -1.21 -26.44
C SER A 36 -4.66 -2.07 -27.60
N LYS A 37 -5.31 -3.20 -27.32
CA LYS A 37 -5.92 -4.02 -28.39
C LYS A 37 -7.24 -3.45 -28.94
N SER A 38 -7.95 -2.65 -28.15
CA SER A 38 -9.17 -1.96 -28.64
C SER A 38 -8.87 -0.74 -29.53
N PHE A 39 -7.64 -0.22 -29.51
CA PHE A 39 -7.24 0.95 -30.31
C PHE A 39 -6.62 0.60 -31.67
N ALA A 40 -6.35 -0.69 -31.96
CA ALA A 40 -5.61 -1.13 -33.14
C ALA A 40 -6.52 -1.53 -34.36
N ILE A 41 -7.83 -1.27 -34.32
CA ILE A 41 -8.76 -1.65 -35.42
C ILE A 41 -9.24 -0.45 -36.26
N ALA A 42 -8.68 0.75 -36.07
CA ALA A 42 -9.06 1.91 -36.87
C ALA A 42 -7.84 2.69 -37.38
N SER A 43 -7.12 2.12 -38.35
CA SER A 43 -6.29 2.92 -39.26
C SER A 43 -5.91 2.11 -40.50
N THR A 44 -6.76 2.18 -41.54
CA THR A 44 -6.35 2.01 -42.92
C THR A 44 -6.03 3.41 -43.50
N PRO A 45 -4.91 3.60 -44.20
CA PRO A 45 -4.57 4.87 -44.77
C PRO A 45 -5.29 5.07 -46.11
N THR A 46 -6.12 6.09 -46.20
CA THR A 46 -6.53 6.65 -47.52
C THR A 46 -6.04 8.08 -47.59
N THR A 47 -5.19 8.30 -48.56
CA THR A 47 -4.64 9.59 -48.96
C THR A 47 -5.77 10.45 -49.54
N GLU A 48 -6.01 11.63 -48.96
CA GLU A 48 -6.49 12.80 -49.69
C GLU A 48 -6.27 14.09 -48.91
N THR A 49 -5.69 15.04 -49.60
CA THR A 49 -5.32 16.40 -49.21
C THR A 49 -6.55 17.28 -49.09
N SER A 50 -6.79 17.92 -47.94
CA SER A 50 -7.44 19.25 -47.93
C SER A 50 -7.33 19.89 -46.54
N ASN A 51 -6.89 21.16 -46.54
CA ASN A 51 -6.86 22.10 -45.44
C ASN A 51 -8.22 22.25 -44.75
N ASN A 52 -8.29 22.09 -43.45
CA ASN A 52 -9.15 22.91 -42.59
C ASN A 52 -8.73 22.75 -41.12
N ASN A 53 -8.36 23.87 -40.50
CA ASN A 53 -8.19 24.04 -39.07
C ASN A 53 -9.51 23.75 -38.34
N GLN A 54 -9.68 22.58 -37.77
CA GLN A 54 -10.65 22.33 -36.71
C GLN A 54 -9.92 21.71 -35.52
N GLN A 55 -9.82 22.53 -34.50
CA GLN A 55 -9.35 22.17 -33.17
C GLN A 55 -10.33 21.14 -32.60
N THR A 56 -9.93 19.88 -32.61
CA THR A 56 -10.71 18.78 -32.00
C THR A 56 -10.68 18.99 -30.52
N GLN A 57 -11.73 19.51 -29.94
CA GLN A 57 -11.96 19.48 -28.49
C GLN A 57 -12.15 18.03 -28.11
N ILE A 58 -11.22 17.51 -27.29
CA ILE A 58 -11.37 16.22 -26.64
C ILE A 58 -12.45 16.40 -25.59
N ASP A 59 -13.63 15.82 -25.82
CA ASP A 59 -14.71 15.75 -24.85
C ASP A 59 -14.26 14.94 -23.62
N THR A 60 -13.87 15.64 -22.56
CA THR A 60 -13.44 15.06 -21.28
C THR A 60 -14.61 14.66 -20.37
N ASN A 61 -15.85 14.64 -20.90
CA ASN A 61 -17.03 14.20 -20.18
C ASN A 61 -17.25 12.69 -20.31
N LEU A 62 -16.30 11.88 -19.84
CA LEU A 62 -16.58 10.48 -19.56
C LEU A 62 -17.31 10.39 -18.22
N PRO A 63 -18.51 9.79 -18.12
CA PRO A 63 -19.22 9.67 -16.85
C PRO A 63 -18.43 8.71 -15.93
N SER A 64 -17.65 9.29 -15.02
CA SER A 64 -16.83 8.56 -14.05
C SER A 64 -17.66 7.60 -13.19
N ASP A 65 -18.92 7.95 -12.93
CA ASP A 65 -19.82 7.19 -12.03
C ASP A 65 -20.26 5.84 -12.59
N SER A 66 -20.20 5.61 -13.89
CA SER A 66 -20.62 4.32 -14.50
C SER A 66 -19.46 3.34 -14.69
N LEU A 67 -18.21 3.81 -14.66
CA LEU A 67 -17.02 2.98 -14.88
C LEU A 67 -16.52 2.34 -13.58
N MET A 68 -16.63 3.04 -12.45
CA MET A 68 -16.14 2.55 -11.16
C MET A 68 -16.80 1.25 -10.71
N PRO A 69 -18.15 1.09 -10.75
CA PRO A 69 -18.79 -0.18 -10.39
C PRO A 69 -18.38 -1.35 -11.29
N LYS A 70 -18.16 -1.09 -12.59
CA LYS A 70 -17.72 -2.11 -13.54
C LYS A 70 -16.29 -2.55 -13.30
N LEU A 71 -15.42 -1.61 -12.91
CA LEU A 71 -14.03 -1.90 -12.56
C LEU A 71 -13.97 -2.70 -11.26
N ASP A 72 -14.76 -2.34 -10.25
CA ASP A 72 -14.83 -3.08 -8.99
C ASP A 72 -15.33 -4.51 -9.20
N GLN A 73 -16.33 -4.71 -10.06
CA GLN A 73 -16.79 -6.02 -10.40
C GLN A 73 -15.73 -6.84 -11.16
N ALA A 74 -15.04 -6.24 -12.12
CA ALA A 74 -13.95 -6.88 -12.85
C ALA A 74 -12.78 -7.29 -11.93
N ILE A 75 -12.46 -6.46 -10.93
CA ILE A 75 -11.46 -6.76 -9.91
C ILE A 75 -11.90 -7.96 -9.07
N LYS A 76 -13.16 -8.00 -8.61
CA LYS A 76 -13.72 -9.13 -7.85
C LYS A 76 -13.71 -10.44 -8.65
N ASP A 77 -14.08 -10.38 -9.92
CA ASP A 77 -14.09 -11.55 -10.80
C ASP A 77 -12.68 -12.07 -11.06
N PHE A 78 -11.70 -11.16 -11.22
CA PHE A 78 -10.30 -11.51 -11.38
C PHE A 78 -9.69 -12.10 -10.08
N GLN A 79 -10.02 -11.55 -8.92
CA GLN A 79 -9.64 -12.10 -7.62
C GLN A 79 -10.21 -13.52 -7.44
N LYS A 80 -11.49 -13.72 -7.78
CA LYS A 80 -12.14 -15.04 -7.77
C LYS A 80 -11.47 -16.03 -8.73
N TYR A 81 -11.12 -15.58 -9.94
CA TYR A 81 -10.38 -16.40 -10.92
C TYR A 81 -9.00 -16.84 -10.40
N LEU A 82 -8.31 -15.98 -9.67
CA LEU A 82 -7.02 -16.28 -9.05
C LEU A 82 -7.14 -17.08 -7.75
N GLY A 83 -8.36 -17.40 -7.29
CA GLY A 83 -8.60 -18.06 -6.00
C GLY A 83 -8.26 -17.19 -4.78
N ILE A 84 -8.08 -15.87 -4.98
CA ILE A 84 -7.86 -14.91 -3.90
C ILE A 84 -9.22 -14.61 -3.28
N LYS A 85 -9.43 -15.04 -2.06
CA LYS A 85 -10.62 -14.66 -1.30
C LYS A 85 -10.49 -13.21 -0.88
N ALA A 86 -11.51 -12.39 -1.10
CA ALA A 86 -11.57 -11.01 -0.59
C ALA A 86 -11.38 -10.96 0.94
N GLU A 87 -11.73 -12.04 1.63
CA GLU A 87 -11.54 -12.25 3.06
C GLU A 87 -10.06 -12.38 3.48
N GLU A 88 -9.13 -12.59 2.54
CA GLU A 88 -7.69 -12.72 2.81
C GLU A 88 -6.94 -11.38 2.69
N LEU A 89 -7.60 -10.29 2.27
CA LEU A 89 -6.96 -8.98 2.17
C LEU A 89 -6.87 -8.33 3.54
N VAL A 90 -5.65 -8.26 4.05
CA VAL A 90 -5.38 -7.57 5.31
C VAL A 90 -5.38 -6.06 5.11
N ARG A 91 -6.10 -5.34 5.96
CA ARG A 91 -6.13 -3.88 6.05
C ARG A 91 -5.89 -3.45 7.50
N VAL A 92 -5.11 -2.41 7.68
CA VAL A 92 -4.83 -1.80 8.99
C VAL A 92 -5.54 -0.46 9.06
N VAL A 93 -6.32 -0.22 10.12
CA VAL A 93 -7.01 1.05 10.38
C VAL A 93 -6.51 1.63 11.69
N LEU A 94 -5.88 2.79 11.65
CA LEU A 94 -5.51 3.55 12.84
C LEU A 94 -6.57 4.63 13.10
N ARG A 95 -7.26 4.56 14.23
CA ARG A 95 -8.16 5.61 14.71
C ARG A 95 -7.44 6.44 15.75
N ILE A 96 -7.04 7.65 15.34
CA ILE A 96 -6.25 8.56 16.18
C ILE A 96 -7.01 8.93 17.45
N GLY A 97 -8.30 9.24 17.32
CA GLY A 97 -9.17 9.61 18.45
C GLY A 97 -9.28 8.51 19.51
N GLU A 98 -9.33 7.27 19.08
CA GLU A 98 -9.45 6.10 19.95
C GLU A 98 -8.10 5.64 20.51
N ARG A 99 -6.97 6.13 20.00
CA ARG A 99 -5.61 5.64 20.32
C ARG A 99 -5.49 4.15 20.10
N ARG A 100 -6.03 3.65 18.99
CA ARG A 100 -6.12 2.23 18.71
C ARG A 100 -5.89 1.94 17.23
N VAL A 101 -5.18 0.87 16.96
CA VAL A 101 -5.03 0.29 15.62
C VAL A 101 -5.84 -1.00 15.54
N TYR A 102 -6.54 -1.17 14.42
CA TYR A 102 -7.39 -2.31 14.11
C TYR A 102 -6.84 -3.04 12.89
N VAL A 103 -6.92 -4.35 12.89
CA VAL A 103 -6.53 -5.20 11.76
C VAL A 103 -7.75 -5.94 11.26
N TYR A 104 -8.02 -5.82 9.98
CA TYR A 104 -9.13 -6.47 9.30
C TYR A 104 -8.61 -7.50 8.30
N GLU A 105 -9.29 -8.62 8.18
CA GLU A 105 -9.21 -9.59 7.08
C GLU A 105 -10.55 -9.51 6.33
N GLY A 106 -10.54 -8.91 5.12
CA GLY A 106 -11.78 -8.47 4.47
C GLY A 106 -12.52 -7.45 5.34
N GLU A 107 -13.78 -7.74 5.67
CA GLU A 107 -14.61 -6.89 6.54
C GLU A 107 -14.55 -7.30 8.03
N LYS A 108 -13.87 -8.39 8.36
CA LYS A 108 -13.81 -8.90 9.73
C LYS A 108 -12.64 -8.31 10.49
N GLU A 109 -12.90 -7.69 11.64
CA GLU A 109 -11.86 -7.34 12.60
C GLU A 109 -11.26 -8.62 13.22
N VAL A 110 -9.95 -8.80 13.07
CA VAL A 110 -9.22 -9.98 13.58
C VAL A 110 -8.28 -9.65 14.72
N ALA A 111 -7.92 -8.38 14.90
CA ALA A 111 -7.12 -7.91 16.02
C ALA A 111 -7.28 -6.41 16.23
N SER A 112 -7.03 -5.95 17.47
CA SER A 112 -6.84 -4.53 17.75
C SER A 112 -5.85 -4.33 18.89
N TYR A 113 -5.11 -3.20 18.83
CA TYR A 113 -4.03 -2.90 19.75
C TYR A 113 -4.07 -1.44 20.20
N PRO A 114 -3.85 -1.14 21.50
CA PRO A 114 -3.69 0.23 21.96
C PRO A 114 -2.39 0.82 21.45
N VAL A 115 -2.38 2.12 21.15
CA VAL A 115 -1.22 2.80 20.60
C VAL A 115 -1.02 4.19 21.21
N ALA A 116 0.19 4.75 21.07
CA ALA A 116 0.42 6.18 21.19
C ALA A 116 0.58 6.79 19.81
N VAL A 117 0.01 7.98 19.62
CA VAL A 117 0.03 8.72 18.34
C VAL A 117 0.79 10.04 18.48
N GLY A 118 0.93 10.78 17.39
CA GLY A 118 1.55 12.09 17.37
C GLY A 118 0.88 13.08 18.32
N LYS A 119 1.70 13.86 19.06
CA LYS A 119 1.25 14.96 19.91
C LYS A 119 0.92 16.20 19.07
N PRO A 120 0.20 17.21 19.64
CA PRO A 120 -0.06 18.47 18.96
C PRO A 120 1.22 19.11 18.39
N GLY A 121 1.16 19.53 17.12
CA GLY A 121 2.29 20.02 16.33
C GLY A 121 3.19 18.92 15.73
N TRP A 122 2.88 17.65 15.99
CA TRP A 122 3.58 16.48 15.46
C TRP A 122 2.55 15.37 15.15
N GLU A 123 1.46 15.75 14.49
CA GLU A 123 0.34 14.86 14.24
C GLU A 123 0.74 13.68 13.36
N THR A 124 0.19 12.51 13.66
CA THR A 124 0.26 11.38 12.74
C THR A 124 -0.50 11.71 11.46
N PRO A 125 0.10 11.58 10.27
CA PRO A 125 -0.55 11.88 9.00
C PRO A 125 -1.84 11.08 8.81
N LYS A 126 -2.93 11.75 8.42
CA LYS A 126 -4.22 11.11 8.11
C LYS A 126 -4.32 10.81 6.63
N GLY A 127 -5.07 9.78 6.27
CA GLY A 127 -5.32 9.40 4.87
C GLY A 127 -5.11 7.91 4.62
N ASN A 128 -5.01 7.58 3.35
CA ASN A 128 -4.82 6.21 2.88
C ASN A 128 -3.36 6.02 2.45
N PHE A 129 -2.72 5.04 3.04
CA PHE A 129 -1.32 4.71 2.84
C PHE A 129 -1.17 3.22 2.55
N LYS A 130 0.07 2.80 2.33
CA LYS A 130 0.46 1.39 2.27
C LYS A 130 1.69 1.16 3.11
N VAL A 131 1.86 -0.04 3.65
CA VAL A 131 3.13 -0.44 4.23
C VAL A 131 4.21 -0.36 3.14
N ILE A 132 5.23 0.46 3.36
CA ILE A 132 6.33 0.71 2.43
C ILE A 132 7.64 0.06 2.88
N GLN A 133 7.76 -0.22 4.18
CA GLN A 133 8.97 -0.81 4.76
C GLN A 133 8.64 -1.65 5.99
N MET A 134 9.33 -2.77 6.14
CA MET A 134 9.26 -3.63 7.32
C MET A 134 10.66 -4.02 7.76
N VAL A 135 10.98 -3.81 9.05
CA VAL A 135 12.30 -4.13 9.60
C VAL A 135 12.15 -4.85 10.94
N GLU A 136 12.79 -6.01 11.05
CA GLU A 136 12.98 -6.70 12.32
C GLU A 136 14.20 -6.13 13.05
N ASN A 137 14.07 -5.94 14.37
CA ASN A 137 15.13 -5.43 15.21
C ASN A 137 15.78 -4.15 14.61
N PRO A 138 15.00 -3.07 14.38
CA PRO A 138 15.49 -1.86 13.74
C PRO A 138 16.56 -1.19 14.59
N LYS A 139 17.64 -0.72 13.94
CA LYS A 139 18.52 0.27 14.51
C LYS A 139 17.86 1.64 14.43
N TRP A 140 18.07 2.47 15.44
CA TRP A 140 17.55 3.83 15.42
C TRP A 140 18.68 4.83 15.48
N GLN A 141 18.63 5.83 14.63
CA GLN A 141 19.56 6.96 14.69
C GLN A 141 18.82 8.19 15.23
N ASN A 142 19.39 8.81 16.24
CA ASN A 142 18.85 10.05 16.80
C ASN A 142 18.98 11.17 15.75
N PRO A 143 17.87 11.78 15.30
CA PRO A 143 17.89 12.77 14.23
C PRO A 143 18.55 14.10 14.65
N TRP A 144 18.70 14.34 15.97
CA TRP A 144 19.31 15.56 16.50
C TRP A 144 20.78 15.40 16.83
N THR A 145 21.20 14.24 17.34
CA THR A 145 22.59 13.98 17.76
C THR A 145 23.37 13.13 16.79
N GLY A 146 22.70 12.41 15.88
CA GLY A 146 23.32 11.43 14.97
C GLY A 146 23.72 10.12 15.65
N GLU A 147 23.53 9.98 16.97
CA GLU A 147 23.84 8.76 17.71
C GLU A 147 23.01 7.57 17.22
N VAL A 148 23.68 6.44 16.96
CA VAL A 148 23.04 5.21 16.53
C VAL A 148 22.85 4.29 17.72
N MET A 149 21.60 3.97 18.05
CA MET A 149 21.25 2.98 19.06
C MET A 149 21.16 1.59 18.42
N SER A 150 21.75 0.60 19.08
CA SER A 150 21.63 -0.81 18.69
C SER A 150 20.17 -1.26 18.75
N ALA A 151 19.83 -2.28 17.94
CA ALA A 151 18.50 -2.89 17.98
C ALA A 151 18.21 -3.51 19.36
N GLY A 152 16.93 -3.52 19.74
CA GLY A 152 16.50 -4.17 20.98
C GLY A 152 15.21 -3.63 21.56
N PRO A 153 14.61 -4.33 22.56
CA PRO A 153 13.32 -3.96 23.13
C PRO A 153 13.34 -2.61 23.88
N ASN A 154 14.53 -2.19 24.35
CA ASN A 154 14.73 -0.96 25.12
C ASN A 154 15.19 0.22 24.27
N THR A 155 15.11 0.12 22.93
CA THR A 155 15.46 1.20 22.01
C THR A 155 14.22 1.96 21.57
N ALA A 156 14.41 3.15 20.98
CA ALA A 156 13.32 4.04 20.58
C ALA A 156 12.29 3.37 19.64
N LEU A 157 12.74 2.46 18.77
CA LEU A 157 11.86 1.73 17.80
C LEU A 157 11.46 0.34 18.28
N GLY A 158 11.99 -0.14 19.42
CA GLY A 158 11.68 -1.46 19.93
C GLY A 158 12.09 -2.59 18.98
N LEU A 159 11.24 -3.63 18.91
CA LEU A 159 11.57 -4.89 18.22
C LEU A 159 11.15 -4.93 16.75
N ARG A 160 10.24 -4.07 16.29
CA ARG A 160 9.74 -4.05 14.90
C ARG A 160 9.48 -2.62 14.45
N TRP A 161 9.67 -2.41 13.14
CA TRP A 161 9.29 -1.20 12.41
C TRP A 161 8.41 -1.58 11.22
N ILE A 162 7.28 -0.87 11.05
CA ILE A 162 6.36 -1.01 9.93
C ILE A 162 6.10 0.40 9.41
N GLY A 163 6.89 0.86 8.43
CA GLY A 163 6.78 2.19 7.84
C GLY A 163 5.62 2.25 6.84
N PHE A 164 4.81 3.32 6.90
CA PHE A 164 3.68 3.52 5.99
C PHE A 164 3.66 4.91 5.34
N TRP A 165 4.45 5.85 5.82
CA TRP A 165 4.52 7.20 5.25
C TRP A 165 5.96 7.71 5.22
N THR A 166 6.29 8.50 4.19
CA THR A 166 7.56 9.26 4.12
C THR A 166 7.41 10.45 3.19
N ASP A 167 8.12 11.52 3.48
CA ASP A 167 8.32 12.68 2.59
C ASP A 167 9.69 12.66 1.90
N GLY A 168 10.45 11.57 2.06
CA GLY A 168 11.82 11.40 1.56
C GLY A 168 12.90 11.79 2.55
N LYS A 169 12.56 12.54 3.61
CA LYS A 169 13.46 12.93 4.72
C LYS A 169 13.06 12.21 6.00
N ASP A 170 11.79 12.33 6.36
CA ASP A 170 11.22 11.73 7.55
C ASP A 170 10.36 10.52 7.18
N SER A 171 10.16 9.60 8.12
CA SER A 171 9.32 8.42 7.95
C SER A 171 8.44 8.21 9.17
N ILE A 172 7.19 7.83 8.93
CA ILE A 172 6.20 7.50 9.96
C ILE A 172 5.82 6.03 9.81
N GLY A 173 5.72 5.35 10.96
CA GLY A 173 5.36 3.93 11.00
C GLY A 173 4.90 3.48 12.37
N PHE A 174 4.45 2.23 12.44
CA PHE A 174 4.20 1.53 13.71
C PHE A 174 5.50 0.94 14.20
N HIS A 175 5.77 1.06 15.51
CA HIS A 175 6.98 0.50 16.10
C HIS A 175 6.79 0.18 17.59
N GLY A 176 7.64 -0.69 18.13
CA GLY A 176 7.69 -0.95 19.55
C GLY A 176 8.26 0.23 20.34
N THR A 177 8.07 0.24 21.66
CA THR A 177 8.61 1.29 22.52
C THR A 177 9.00 0.76 23.91
N PRO A 178 10.09 1.26 24.51
CA PRO A 178 10.39 1.03 25.92
C PRO A 178 9.53 1.91 26.84
N THR A 179 8.97 3.01 26.30
CA THR A 179 8.17 3.97 27.06
C THR A 179 6.69 3.53 27.07
N VAL A 180 6.44 2.39 27.70
CA VAL A 180 5.11 1.74 27.72
C VAL A 180 4.01 2.62 28.33
N GLY A 181 4.34 3.52 29.27
CA GLY A 181 3.40 4.49 29.83
C GLY A 181 2.90 5.55 28.86
N SER A 182 3.47 5.65 27.65
CA SER A 182 2.96 6.54 26.61
C SER A 182 1.80 5.95 25.81
N ILE A 183 1.58 4.63 25.86
CA ILE A 183 0.50 3.97 25.14
C ILE A 183 -0.86 4.49 25.63
N GLY A 184 -1.77 4.75 24.70
CA GLY A 184 -3.07 5.37 24.97
C GLY A 184 -3.05 6.91 24.94
N SER A 185 -1.90 7.54 24.66
CA SER A 185 -1.77 9.00 24.66
C SER A 185 -1.26 9.58 23.34
N ALA A 186 -1.36 10.91 23.17
CA ALA A 186 -0.72 11.66 22.10
C ALA A 186 0.65 12.12 22.58
N ALA A 187 1.70 11.33 22.36
CA ALA A 187 3.01 11.51 22.98
C ALA A 187 4.20 11.39 22.02
N SER A 188 3.98 11.01 20.76
CA SER A 188 5.07 10.80 19.79
C SER A 188 5.32 12.05 18.93
N HIS A 189 6.34 11.97 18.07
CA HIS A 189 6.61 12.97 17.03
C HIS A 189 6.06 12.49 15.66
N GLY A 190 4.85 11.90 15.66
CA GLY A 190 4.15 11.43 14.46
C GLY A 190 4.10 9.91 14.31
N CYS A 191 5.12 9.18 14.74
CA CYS A 191 5.11 7.71 14.71
C CYS A 191 4.07 7.11 15.68
N VAL A 192 3.68 5.88 15.42
CA VAL A 192 2.68 5.13 16.19
C VAL A 192 3.39 4.12 17.08
N ARG A 193 3.42 4.40 18.39
CA ARG A 193 4.07 3.53 19.39
C ARG A 193 3.14 2.42 19.81
N MET A 194 3.67 1.20 19.91
CA MET A 194 2.98 0.00 20.36
C MET A 194 3.78 -0.71 21.46
N TYR A 195 3.11 -1.54 22.23
CA TYR A 195 3.85 -2.54 23.04
C TYR A 195 4.69 -3.42 22.10
N ASN A 196 5.86 -3.87 22.56
CA ASN A 196 6.74 -4.72 21.74
C ASN A 196 6.06 -6.02 21.29
N GLU A 197 5.29 -6.65 22.18
CA GLU A 197 4.51 -7.84 21.88
C GLU A 197 3.42 -7.61 20.83
N ASP A 198 2.81 -6.43 20.82
CA ASP A 198 1.72 -6.11 19.91
C ASP A 198 2.24 -5.73 18.52
N VAL A 199 3.35 -4.99 18.43
CA VAL A 199 3.96 -4.70 17.12
C VAL A 199 4.52 -5.96 16.47
N ILE A 200 4.97 -6.94 17.23
CA ILE A 200 5.37 -8.26 16.70
C ILE A 200 4.16 -8.97 16.07
N LYS A 201 3.00 -9.00 16.77
CA LYS A 201 1.77 -9.60 16.26
C LYS A 201 1.25 -8.86 15.00
N LEU A 202 1.31 -7.52 14.99
CA LEU A 202 0.95 -6.74 13.82
C LEU A 202 1.89 -7.03 12.64
N PHE A 203 3.21 -7.08 12.89
CA PHE A 203 4.22 -7.38 11.88
C PHE A 203 4.00 -8.74 11.19
N GLN A 204 3.51 -9.74 11.93
CA GLN A 204 3.20 -11.07 11.38
C GLN A 204 1.96 -11.09 10.50
N LYS A 205 1.06 -10.09 10.64
CA LYS A 205 -0.21 -10.01 9.90
C LYS A 205 -0.13 -9.18 8.64
N VAL A 206 0.85 -8.30 8.53
CA VAL A 206 1.00 -7.36 7.41
C VAL A 206 2.19 -7.70 6.53
N GLN A 207 2.20 -7.13 5.33
CA GLN A 207 3.32 -7.19 4.39
C GLN A 207 3.49 -5.84 3.70
N VAL A 208 4.62 -5.65 3.01
CA VAL A 208 4.80 -4.47 2.14
C VAL A 208 3.69 -4.46 1.10
N GLY A 209 2.99 -3.31 0.99
CA GLY A 209 1.80 -3.13 0.15
C GLY A 209 0.47 -3.28 0.91
N THR A 210 0.46 -3.80 2.16
CA THR A 210 -0.76 -3.82 3.00
C THR A 210 -1.31 -2.41 3.16
N GLU A 211 -2.62 -2.25 2.97
CA GLU A 211 -3.32 -0.98 3.13
C GLU A 211 -3.30 -0.51 4.59
N VAL A 212 -3.02 0.78 4.78
CA VAL A 212 -3.05 1.47 6.07
C VAL A 212 -3.92 2.71 5.96
N VAL A 213 -5.05 2.70 6.64
CA VAL A 213 -5.99 3.83 6.72
C VAL A 213 -5.78 4.52 8.05
N VAL A 214 -5.57 5.84 8.04
CA VAL A 214 -5.44 6.66 9.25
C VAL A 214 -6.60 7.63 9.33
N GLU A 215 -7.48 7.37 10.29
CA GLU A 215 -8.72 8.13 10.58
C GLU A 215 -8.53 9.06 11.80
N PRO A 216 -9.38 10.10 11.92
CA PRO A 216 -9.40 11.00 13.08
C PRO A 216 -9.54 10.32 14.44
#